data_9ed1590e4a2f5b5b86def0d9e1eab4fe
#
_entry.id   9ed1590e4a2f5b5b86def0d9e1eab4fe
#
_cell.length_a   1.000
_cell.length_b   1.000
_cell.length_c   1.000
_cell.angle_alpha   90.00
_cell.angle_beta   90.00
_cell.angle_gamma   90.00
#
_symmetry.space_group_name_H-M   'P 1'
#
loop_
_entity.id
_entity.type
_entity.pdbx_description
1 polymer ?
#
loop_
_entity_poly.entity_id
_entity_poly.type
_entity_poly.pdbx_seq_one_letter_code
_entity_poly.pdbx_strand_id
1 'polypeptide(L)'
;CEVACSSFHFGAVSPALSRIRVAKLEEIGLDMAVACLSCSEKPCLECPTEALSVGEKGEILLDVGLCDACEVCVEACPIGAVGFYGDQPLFCNLCGGSTSCVSACPSQALSYREDHKEISLAAFLPSKGNPSQKRGQYARVEGEPLRESWRNGVRIDS
;
A
#
# COMPACT_ATOMS: atom_id res chain seq x y z
N CYS A 1 9.71 -3.71 -6.93
CA CYS A 1 9.11 -2.68 -6.08
C CYS A 1 9.45 -2.89 -4.59
N GLU A 2 9.21 -4.07 -4.02
CA GLU A 2 9.52 -4.34 -2.61
C GLU A 2 11.00 -4.17 -2.28
N VAL A 3 11.88 -4.70 -3.13
CA VAL A 3 13.34 -4.53 -2.98
C VAL A 3 13.76 -3.07 -3.08
N ALA A 4 13.27 -2.34 -4.07
CA ALA A 4 13.59 -0.93 -4.23
C ALA A 4 13.12 -0.10 -3.01
N CYS A 5 11.93 -0.40 -2.49
CA CYS A 5 11.38 0.27 -1.32
C CYS A 5 12.22 -0.01 -0.05
N SER A 6 12.54 -1.28 0.22
CA SER A 6 13.32 -1.64 1.40
C SER A 6 14.77 -1.11 1.33
N SER A 7 15.39 -1.16 0.14
CA SER A 7 16.73 -0.59 -0.07
C SER A 7 16.76 0.91 0.16
N PHE A 8 15.75 1.63 -0.33
CA PHE A 8 15.67 3.08 -0.16
C PHE A 8 15.52 3.49 1.32
N HIS A 9 14.64 2.80 2.05
CA HIS A 9 14.31 3.20 3.42
C HIS A 9 15.25 2.65 4.48
N PHE A 10 15.86 1.49 4.24
CA PHE A 10 16.62 0.75 5.25
C PHE A 10 18.02 0.34 4.78
N GLY A 11 18.40 0.60 3.54
CA GLY A 11 19.67 0.13 2.97
C GLY A 11 19.76 -1.40 2.88
N ALA A 12 18.64 -2.11 3.00
CA ALA A 12 18.59 -3.57 3.07
C ALA A 12 17.59 -4.15 2.05
N VAL A 13 17.94 -5.29 1.49
CA VAL A 13 17.08 -6.04 0.56
C VAL A 13 16.22 -7.02 1.36
N SER A 14 15.02 -6.58 1.75
CA SER A 14 14.09 -7.40 2.52
C SER A 14 12.64 -7.00 2.23
N PRO A 15 11.80 -7.89 1.67
CA PRO A 15 10.38 -7.61 1.54
C PRO A 15 9.70 -7.27 2.86
N ALA A 16 10.16 -7.80 3.99
CA ALA A 16 9.60 -7.51 5.30
C ALA A 16 9.68 -6.03 5.68
N LEU A 17 10.67 -5.30 5.18
CA LEU A 17 10.92 -3.87 5.40
C LEU A 17 10.24 -2.98 4.35
N SER A 18 9.57 -3.56 3.37
CA SER A 18 8.94 -2.80 2.31
C SER A 18 7.60 -2.18 2.75
N ARG A 19 7.33 -0.97 2.28
CA ARG A 19 6.07 -0.22 2.46
C ARG A 19 5.10 -0.43 1.29
N ILE A 20 5.49 -1.21 0.30
CA ILE A 20 4.67 -1.72 -0.80
C ILE A 20 4.79 -3.23 -0.80
N ARG A 21 3.70 -3.94 -0.98
CA ARG A 21 3.65 -5.41 -0.92
C ARG A 21 3.00 -5.98 -2.17
N VAL A 22 3.55 -7.06 -2.68
CA VAL A 22 2.93 -7.78 -3.80
C VAL A 22 1.98 -8.84 -3.27
N ALA A 23 0.71 -8.71 -3.60
CA ALA A 23 -0.27 -9.77 -3.43
C ALA A 23 -0.16 -10.72 -4.62
N LYS A 24 0.08 -12.00 -4.34
CA LYS A 24 0.20 -13.04 -5.35
C LYS A 24 -1.04 -13.92 -5.33
N LEU A 25 -1.74 -13.98 -6.45
CA LEU A 25 -2.91 -14.82 -6.67
C LEU A 25 -2.55 -15.85 -7.74
N GLU A 26 -1.83 -16.89 -7.32
CA GLU A 26 -1.26 -17.91 -8.23
C GLU A 26 -2.34 -18.64 -9.01
N GLU A 27 -3.51 -18.88 -8.40
CA GLU A 27 -4.65 -19.56 -9.00
C GLU A 27 -5.21 -18.84 -10.23
N ILE A 28 -5.02 -17.53 -10.32
CA ILE A 28 -5.41 -16.74 -11.48
C ILE A 28 -4.22 -16.12 -12.22
N GLY A 29 -2.98 -16.37 -11.73
CA GLY A 29 -1.74 -15.84 -12.31
C GLY A 29 -1.70 -14.31 -12.27
N LEU A 30 -2.06 -13.70 -11.15
CA LEU A 30 -2.06 -12.26 -10.94
C LEU A 30 -1.11 -11.90 -9.80
N ASP A 31 -0.17 -11.01 -10.08
CA ASP A 31 0.67 -10.34 -9.10
C ASP A 31 0.31 -8.85 -9.09
N MET A 32 -0.20 -8.36 -7.95
CA MET A 32 -0.59 -6.97 -7.81
C MET A 32 0.14 -6.30 -6.66
N ALA A 33 0.79 -5.18 -6.93
CA ALA A 33 1.43 -4.37 -5.90
C ALA A 33 0.40 -3.53 -5.13
N VAL A 34 0.44 -3.60 -3.81
CA VAL A 34 -0.46 -2.88 -2.91
C VAL A 34 0.37 -1.99 -2.00
N ALA A 35 0.12 -0.70 -2.06
CA ALA A 35 0.69 0.33 -1.19
C ALA A 35 -0.43 1.19 -0.61
N CYS A 36 -0.11 2.10 0.30
CA CYS A 36 -1.06 3.09 0.77
C CYS A 36 -1.53 3.95 -0.42
N LEU A 37 -2.84 4.06 -0.60
CA LEU A 37 -3.50 4.81 -1.66
C LEU A 37 -3.99 6.17 -1.17
N SER A 38 -3.63 6.60 0.03
CA SER A 38 -4.11 7.84 0.65
C SER A 38 -5.64 7.94 0.57
N CYS A 39 -6.34 6.88 1.01
CA CYS A 39 -7.80 6.79 0.88
C CYS A 39 -8.52 7.91 1.61
N SER A 40 -9.73 8.25 1.15
CA SER A 40 -10.56 9.32 1.74
C SER A 40 -10.98 9.02 3.18
N GLU A 41 -11.24 7.76 3.50
CA GLU A 41 -11.70 7.33 4.82
C GLU A 41 -10.62 7.39 5.89
N LYS A 42 -9.35 7.16 5.52
CA LYS A 42 -8.17 7.16 6.41
C LYS A 42 -8.40 6.51 7.78
N PRO A 43 -8.94 5.28 7.86
CA PRO A 43 -9.27 4.66 9.16
C PRO A 43 -8.04 4.42 10.04
N CYS A 44 -6.85 4.41 9.46
CA CYS A 44 -5.60 4.32 10.21
C CYS A 44 -5.34 5.52 11.13
N LEU A 45 -5.98 6.68 10.88
CA LEU A 45 -5.85 7.88 11.72
C LEU A 45 -6.60 7.75 13.06
N GLU A 46 -7.40 6.71 13.26
CA GLU A 46 -7.98 6.38 14.58
C GLU A 46 -6.92 5.80 15.52
N CYS A 47 -5.73 6.41 15.49
CA CYS A 47 -4.60 6.01 16.31
C CYS A 47 -4.83 6.46 17.76
N PRO A 48 -4.82 5.56 18.76
CA PRO A 48 -5.11 5.91 20.15
C PRO A 48 -4.07 6.84 20.78
N THR A 49 -2.85 6.87 20.25
CA THR A 49 -1.75 7.72 20.72
C THR A 49 -1.55 8.97 19.85
N GLU A 50 -2.41 9.20 18.86
CA GLU A 50 -2.30 10.32 17.92
C GLU A 50 -0.94 10.39 17.19
N ALA A 51 -0.26 9.26 17.05
CA ALA A 51 1.05 9.16 16.40
C ALA A 51 1.02 9.33 14.88
N LEU A 52 -0.17 9.43 14.26
CA LEU A 52 -0.34 9.50 12.82
C LEU A 52 -0.91 10.85 12.38
N SER A 53 -0.34 11.40 11.32
CA SER A 53 -0.82 12.63 10.67
C SER A 53 -0.81 12.50 9.15
N VAL A 54 -1.42 13.44 8.46
CA VAL A 54 -1.45 13.50 7.00
C VAL A 54 -0.46 14.55 6.52
N GLY A 55 0.44 14.16 5.62
CA GLY A 55 1.38 15.06 4.98
C GLY A 55 0.76 15.85 3.82
N GLU A 56 1.53 16.76 3.25
CA GLU A 56 1.08 17.68 2.19
C GLU A 56 0.63 16.97 0.91
N LYS A 57 1.16 15.79 0.64
CA LYS A 57 0.81 14.95 -0.53
C LYS A 57 -0.21 13.86 -0.19
N GLY A 58 -0.87 13.95 0.96
CA GLY A 58 -1.84 12.98 1.44
C GLY A 58 -1.23 11.70 2.03
N GLU A 59 0.10 11.60 2.08
CA GLU A 59 0.80 10.47 2.70
C GLU A 59 0.59 10.45 4.23
N ILE A 60 0.64 9.26 4.81
CA ILE A 60 0.55 9.09 6.26
C ILE A 60 1.95 9.22 6.86
N LEU A 61 2.09 10.15 7.78
CA LEU A 61 3.32 10.41 8.55
C LEU A 61 3.19 9.78 9.94
N LEU A 62 4.26 9.15 10.40
CA LEU A 62 4.37 8.53 11.72
C LEU A 62 5.31 9.33 12.60
N ASP A 63 4.82 9.75 13.76
CA ASP A 63 5.65 10.18 14.86
C ASP A 63 6.03 8.96 15.71
N VAL A 64 7.28 8.53 15.58
CA VAL A 64 7.80 7.35 16.27
C VAL A 64 7.82 7.55 17.79
N GLY A 65 7.97 8.80 18.24
CA GLY A 65 8.00 9.12 19.68
C GLY A 65 6.66 8.95 20.39
N LEU A 66 5.55 9.00 19.64
CA LEU A 66 4.19 8.82 20.16
C LEU A 66 3.65 7.40 19.92
N CYS A 67 4.29 6.61 19.04
CA CYS A 67 3.82 5.29 18.68
C CYS A 67 4.11 4.27 19.78
N ASP A 68 3.08 3.61 20.28
CA ASP A 68 3.17 2.54 21.28
C ASP A 68 3.16 1.11 20.68
N ALA A 69 3.26 1.01 19.36
CA ALA A 69 3.29 -0.26 18.62
C ALA A 69 2.00 -1.12 18.74
N CYS A 70 0.84 -0.50 18.99
CA CYS A 70 -0.43 -1.21 19.23
C CYS A 70 -1.05 -1.88 18.00
N GLU A 71 -0.52 -1.66 16.80
CA GLU A 71 -0.96 -2.21 15.51
C GLU A 71 -2.41 -1.86 15.08
N VAL A 72 -3.13 -1.00 15.78
CA VAL A 72 -4.50 -0.59 15.42
C VAL A 72 -4.57 -0.07 13.98
N CYS A 73 -3.59 0.74 13.56
CA CYS A 73 -3.51 1.27 12.20
C CYS A 73 -3.28 0.18 11.13
N VAL A 74 -2.60 -0.92 11.49
CA VAL A 74 -2.39 -2.08 10.59
C VAL A 74 -3.71 -2.82 10.40
N GLU A 75 -4.44 -3.05 11.49
CA GLU A 75 -5.74 -3.70 11.46
C GLU A 75 -6.81 -2.83 10.79
N ALA A 76 -6.77 -1.52 11.01
CA ALA A 76 -7.73 -0.58 10.42
C ALA A 76 -7.62 -0.49 8.88
N CYS A 77 -6.44 -0.74 8.30
CA CYS A 77 -6.25 -0.61 6.85
C CYS A 77 -7.12 -1.59 6.06
N PRO A 78 -8.08 -1.13 5.24
CA PRO A 78 -9.04 -2.00 4.56
C PRO A 78 -8.42 -2.90 3.49
N ILE A 79 -7.31 -2.48 2.91
CA ILE A 79 -6.60 -3.21 1.85
C ILE A 79 -5.29 -3.85 2.33
N GLY A 80 -4.99 -3.77 3.65
CA GLY A 80 -3.78 -4.35 4.23
C GLY A 80 -2.47 -3.72 3.72
N ALA A 81 -2.50 -2.46 3.28
CA ALA A 81 -1.33 -1.76 2.76
C ALA A 81 -0.29 -1.43 3.83
N VAL A 82 -0.72 -1.30 5.09
CA VAL A 82 0.19 -1.00 6.20
C VAL A 82 0.90 -2.28 6.63
N GLY A 83 2.23 -2.25 6.57
CA GLY A 83 3.08 -3.30 7.13
C GLY A 83 3.43 -3.03 8.59
N PHE A 84 4.04 -4.01 9.24
CA PHE A 84 4.59 -3.86 10.59
C PHE A 84 5.95 -4.57 10.65
N TYR A 85 6.95 -3.93 11.25
CA TYR A 85 8.25 -4.53 11.43
C TYR A 85 8.92 -3.98 12.69
N GLY A 86 9.42 -4.89 13.52
CA GLY A 86 9.90 -4.53 14.85
C GLY A 86 8.75 -3.91 15.66
N ASP A 87 8.94 -2.69 16.13
CA ASP A 87 7.98 -1.95 16.93
C ASP A 87 7.31 -0.80 16.17
N GLN A 88 7.28 -0.86 14.81
CA GLN A 88 6.79 0.25 14.00
C GLN A 88 5.91 -0.19 12.83
N PRO A 89 4.79 0.52 12.57
CA PRO A 89 4.04 0.40 11.34
C PRO A 89 4.80 1.02 10.16
N LEU A 90 4.71 0.38 9.01
CA LEU A 90 5.37 0.81 7.78
C LEU A 90 4.35 1.43 6.83
N PHE A 91 4.30 2.76 6.76
CA PHE A 91 3.48 3.52 5.83
C PHE A 91 4.27 3.94 4.59
N CYS A 92 3.61 3.93 3.43
CA CYS A 92 4.17 4.56 2.23
C CYS A 92 4.20 6.09 2.42
N ASN A 93 5.39 6.67 2.41
CA ASN A 93 5.62 8.12 2.50
C ASN A 93 6.11 8.71 1.17
N LEU A 94 5.80 8.03 0.06
CA LEU A 94 6.19 8.43 -1.30
C LEU A 94 7.71 8.63 -1.48
N CYS A 95 8.53 8.09 -0.60
CA CYS A 95 10.00 8.27 -0.59
C CYS A 95 10.42 9.74 -0.63
N GLY A 96 9.66 10.64 0.02
CA GLY A 96 9.87 12.08 -0.07
C GLY A 96 9.68 12.67 -1.47
N GLY A 97 8.97 11.97 -2.37
CA GLY A 97 8.74 12.35 -3.76
C GLY A 97 9.56 11.55 -4.79
N SER A 98 10.55 10.76 -4.35
CA SER A 98 11.41 9.98 -5.28
C SER A 98 10.74 8.72 -5.85
N THR A 99 9.66 8.24 -5.23
CA THR A 99 8.86 7.08 -5.65
C THR A 99 9.69 5.89 -6.19
N SER A 100 10.66 5.43 -5.39
CA SER A 100 11.68 4.44 -5.80
C SER A 100 11.11 3.15 -6.40
N CYS A 101 9.93 2.71 -5.95
CA CYS A 101 9.25 1.53 -6.49
C CYS A 101 8.75 1.74 -7.93
N VAL A 102 8.31 2.96 -8.26
CA VAL A 102 7.87 3.33 -9.62
C VAL A 102 9.07 3.36 -10.55
N SER A 103 10.13 4.09 -10.15
CA SER A 103 11.36 4.22 -10.95
C SER A 103 12.04 2.87 -11.22
N ALA A 104 11.94 1.93 -10.28
CA ALA A 104 12.54 0.60 -10.39
C ALA A 104 11.62 -0.44 -11.06
N CYS A 105 10.41 -0.08 -11.51
CA CYS A 105 9.47 -1.02 -12.11
C CYS A 105 9.79 -1.26 -13.59
N PRO A 106 10.33 -2.43 -13.99
CA PRO A 106 10.75 -2.66 -15.38
C PRO A 106 9.56 -2.80 -16.33
N SER A 107 8.41 -3.24 -15.83
CA SER A 107 7.17 -3.38 -16.61
C SER A 107 6.33 -2.11 -16.65
N GLN A 108 6.75 -1.05 -15.94
CA GLN A 108 5.98 0.20 -15.81
C GLN A 108 4.55 -0.03 -15.26
N ALA A 109 4.36 -1.08 -14.47
CA ALA A 109 3.06 -1.43 -13.87
C ALA A 109 2.71 -0.52 -12.67
N LEU A 110 3.59 0.36 -12.28
CA LEU A 110 3.38 1.32 -11.20
C LEU A 110 3.52 2.73 -11.76
N SER A 111 2.58 3.58 -11.39
CA SER A 111 2.62 5.01 -11.66
C SER A 111 2.41 5.81 -10.38
N TYR A 112 2.87 7.04 -10.37
CA TYR A 112 2.56 8.03 -9.35
C TYR A 112 1.99 9.27 -10.05
N ARG A 113 0.88 9.77 -9.53
CA ARG A 113 0.22 10.95 -10.07
C ARG A 113 0.14 12.00 -8.97
N GLU A 114 0.65 13.18 -9.25
CA GLU A 114 0.60 14.31 -8.31
C GLU A 114 -0.81 14.91 -8.19
N ASP A 115 -1.61 14.77 -9.25
CA ASP A 115 -2.98 15.26 -9.35
C ASP A 115 -4.01 14.22 -8.86
N HIS A 116 -3.56 13.20 -8.13
CA HIS A 116 -4.45 12.12 -7.73
C HIS A 116 -5.57 12.64 -6.83
N LYS A 117 -6.78 12.19 -7.13
CA LYS A 117 -7.92 12.37 -6.24
C LYS A 117 -7.88 11.29 -5.16
N GLU A 118 -8.31 11.64 -3.96
CA GLU A 118 -8.49 10.64 -2.90
C GLU A 118 -9.35 9.48 -3.40
N ILE A 119 -8.88 8.26 -3.17
CA ILE A 119 -9.57 7.04 -3.59
C ILE A 119 -10.42 6.57 -2.42
N SER A 120 -11.72 6.36 -2.65
CA SER A 120 -12.58 5.75 -1.64
C SER A 120 -12.34 4.24 -1.60
N LEU A 121 -12.06 3.75 -0.40
CA LEU A 121 -11.96 2.32 -0.09
C LEU A 121 -13.16 1.83 0.73
N ALA A 122 -14.26 2.58 0.76
CA ALA A 122 -15.48 2.23 1.51
C ALA A 122 -16.00 0.83 1.18
N ALA A 123 -15.87 0.38 -0.07
CA ALA A 123 -16.26 -0.96 -0.50
C ALA A 123 -15.47 -2.09 0.17
N PHE A 124 -14.29 -1.78 0.71
CA PHE A 124 -13.44 -2.72 1.43
C PHE A 124 -13.59 -2.61 2.96
N LEU A 125 -14.43 -1.70 3.46
CA LEU A 125 -14.80 -1.59 4.86
C LEU A 125 -16.12 -2.34 5.11
N PRO A 126 -16.21 -3.17 6.15
CA PRO A 126 -15.20 -3.61 7.10
C PRO A 126 -14.47 -4.88 6.60
N SER A 127 -13.26 -4.76 6.14
CA SER A 127 -12.48 -5.94 5.75
C SER A 127 -12.04 -6.73 6.98
N LYS A 128 -12.21 -8.05 6.91
CA LYS A 128 -11.79 -8.97 7.97
C LYS A 128 -10.53 -9.71 7.54
N GLY A 129 -9.74 -10.15 8.53
CA GLY A 129 -8.53 -10.92 8.31
C GLY A 129 -7.24 -10.14 8.52
N ASN A 130 -6.13 -10.84 8.40
CA ASN A 130 -4.81 -10.24 8.52
C ASN A 130 -4.45 -9.40 7.28
N PRO A 131 -3.40 -8.57 7.34
CA PRO A 131 -3.02 -7.69 6.22
C PRO A 131 -2.79 -8.42 4.89
N SER A 132 -2.26 -9.65 4.92
CA SER A 132 -2.05 -10.45 3.69
C SER A 132 -3.36 -10.87 3.05
N GLN A 133 -4.34 -11.31 3.84
CA GLN A 133 -5.67 -11.68 3.36
C GLN A 133 -6.40 -10.48 2.76
N LYS A 134 -6.32 -9.32 3.41
CA LYS A 134 -6.91 -8.07 2.90
C LYS A 134 -6.27 -7.65 1.57
N ARG A 135 -4.94 -7.75 1.45
CA ARG A 135 -4.25 -7.50 0.16
C ARG A 135 -4.70 -8.46 -0.93
N GLY A 136 -4.83 -9.75 -0.62
CA GLY A 136 -5.33 -10.73 -1.57
C GLY A 136 -6.76 -10.44 -2.03
N GLN A 137 -7.65 -10.06 -1.11
CA GLN A 137 -9.01 -9.67 -1.44
C GLN A 137 -9.06 -8.42 -2.32
N TYR A 138 -8.30 -7.38 -1.97
CA TYR A 138 -8.18 -6.17 -2.78
C TYR A 138 -7.64 -6.47 -4.18
N ALA A 139 -6.54 -7.23 -4.27
CA ALA A 139 -5.95 -7.61 -5.53
C ALA A 139 -6.89 -8.42 -6.43
N ARG A 140 -7.74 -9.27 -5.84
CA ARG A 140 -8.75 -10.02 -6.60
C ARG A 140 -9.80 -9.08 -7.18
N VAL A 141 -10.36 -8.20 -6.37
CA VAL A 141 -11.45 -7.30 -6.81
C VAL A 141 -10.96 -6.31 -7.87
N GLU A 142 -9.79 -5.70 -7.67
CA GLU A 142 -9.27 -4.68 -8.58
C GLU A 142 -8.44 -5.27 -9.73
N GLY A 143 -7.76 -6.38 -9.51
CA GLY A 143 -6.84 -6.95 -10.48
C GLY A 143 -7.47 -7.89 -11.50
N GLU A 144 -8.50 -8.65 -11.15
CA GLU A 144 -9.17 -9.54 -12.11
C GLU A 144 -9.74 -8.79 -13.32
N PRO A 145 -10.45 -7.67 -13.17
CA PRO A 145 -10.94 -6.90 -14.33
C PRO A 145 -9.81 -6.36 -15.20
N LEU A 146 -8.72 -5.88 -14.60
CA LEU A 146 -7.54 -5.43 -15.34
C LEU A 146 -6.93 -6.56 -16.16
N ARG A 147 -6.78 -7.74 -15.58
CA ARG A 147 -6.25 -8.91 -16.27
C ARG A 147 -7.13 -9.36 -17.43
N GLU A 148 -8.45 -9.35 -17.25
CA GLU A 148 -9.39 -9.68 -18.31
C GLU A 148 -9.31 -8.68 -19.47
N SER A 149 -9.20 -7.39 -19.16
CA SER A 149 -9.03 -6.36 -20.20
C SER A 149 -7.75 -6.59 -21.02
N TRP A 150 -6.63 -6.95 -20.38
CA TRP A 150 -5.39 -7.26 -21.08
C TRP A 150 -5.48 -8.52 -21.94
N ARG A 151 -6.19 -9.54 -21.50
CA ARG A 151 -6.46 -10.76 -22.30
C ARG A 151 -7.23 -10.43 -23.58
N ASN A 152 -8.14 -9.47 -23.50
CA ASN A 152 -8.96 -9.02 -24.62
C ASN A 152 -8.28 -7.94 -25.48
N GLY A 153 -6.99 -7.67 -25.25
CA GLY A 153 -6.21 -6.70 -26.01
C GLY A 153 -6.54 -5.23 -25.71
N VAL A 154 -7.34 -4.96 -24.69
CA VAL A 154 -7.65 -3.62 -24.24
C VAL A 154 -6.57 -3.19 -23.24
N ARG A 155 -5.71 -2.25 -23.63
CA ARG A 155 -4.87 -1.54 -22.66
C ARG A 155 -5.73 -0.45 -22.01
N ILE A 156 -5.87 -0.52 -20.70
CA ILE A 156 -6.45 0.59 -19.95
C ILE A 156 -5.32 1.60 -19.80
N ASP A 157 -5.38 2.65 -20.59
CA ASP A 157 -4.48 3.79 -20.43
C ASP A 157 -4.80 4.43 -19.08
N SER A 158 -3.84 4.35 -18.17
CA SER A 158 -3.88 4.87 -16.81
C SER A 158 -3.61 6.37 -16.78
#